data_50f59210826d7da75b48ec446faba18c
#
_entry.id   50f59210826d7da75b48ec446faba18c
#
_cell.length_a   1.000
_cell.length_b   1.000
_cell.length_c   1.000
_cell.angle_alpha   90.00
_cell.angle_beta   90.00
_cell.angle_gamma   90.00
#
_symmetry.space_group_name_H-M   'P 1'
#
loop_
_entity.id
_entity.type
_entity.pdbx_description
1 polymer ?
#
loop_
_entity_poly.entity_id
_entity_poly.type
_entity_poly.pdbx_seq_one_letter_code
_entity_poly.pdbx_strand_id
1 'polypeptide(L)'
;MKKLFALAAVALTLCGLLTACGSKTETANDVDLTGFYNALAEQYGWGDDMMDLDGEMLEMYYPGLGDIAAKQLLAKAPVMSYAVSENVLVQADSEQGAAQAVKILQTRIDSQADGDAFYPETIDQWKAAKVLQNGAYVAMIASGEHQTEIEDAWNAQFGA
;
A
#
# COMPACT_ATOMS: atom_id res chain seq x y z
N MET A 1 -76.04 31.55 -9.86
CA MET A 1 -75.87 31.25 -11.30
C MET A 1 -74.56 30.50 -11.42
N LYS A 2 -74.58 29.17 -11.59
CA LYS A 2 -74.10 28.47 -12.81
C LYS A 2 -72.59 28.66 -13.01
N LYS A 3 -71.72 27.73 -13.09
CA LYS A 3 -71.63 26.32 -13.57
C LYS A 3 -70.23 25.82 -13.16
N LEU A 4 -69.99 24.67 -12.59
CA LEU A 4 -69.80 23.33 -13.17
C LEU A 4 -68.61 23.16 -14.10
N PHE A 5 -67.86 22.09 -13.77
CA PHE A 5 -66.98 21.23 -14.59
C PHE A 5 -65.47 21.62 -14.58
N ALA A 6 -64.50 20.76 -14.45
CA ALA A 6 -64.46 19.35 -14.75
C ALA A 6 -63.33 18.66 -13.93
N LEU A 7 -63.59 17.39 -13.56
CA LEU A 7 -62.55 16.42 -13.19
C LEU A 7 -61.59 16.18 -14.35
N ALA A 8 -60.27 16.21 -14.08
CA ALA A 8 -59.32 15.48 -14.84
C ALA A 8 -58.44 14.72 -13.89
N ALA A 9 -58.70 13.42 -13.79
CA ALA A 9 -57.81 12.47 -13.14
C ALA A 9 -56.59 12.24 -14.03
N VAL A 10 -55.44 12.66 -13.58
CA VAL A 10 -54.18 12.26 -14.16
C VAL A 10 -53.54 11.27 -13.20
N ALA A 11 -53.60 10.00 -13.57
CA ALA A 11 -52.83 8.93 -12.94
C ALA A 11 -51.35 9.18 -13.23
N LEU A 12 -50.62 9.71 -12.24
CA LEU A 12 -49.15 9.71 -12.30
C LEU A 12 -48.67 8.34 -11.88
N THR A 13 -48.26 7.56 -12.88
CA THR A 13 -47.43 6.38 -12.73
C THR A 13 -46.14 6.75 -12.00
N LEU A 14 -46.02 6.25 -10.77
CA LEU A 14 -44.81 6.32 -9.97
C LEU A 14 -43.81 5.36 -10.57
N CYS A 15 -43.01 5.85 -11.54
CA CYS A 15 -41.76 5.17 -11.93
C CYS A 15 -40.78 5.31 -10.78
N GLY A 16 -40.64 4.24 -10.00
CA GLY A 16 -39.58 4.10 -9.01
C GLY A 16 -38.22 4.13 -9.69
N LEU A 17 -37.57 5.26 -9.58
CA LEU A 17 -36.14 5.35 -9.80
C LEU A 17 -35.44 4.67 -8.62
N LEU A 18 -35.17 3.38 -8.79
CA LEU A 18 -34.15 2.70 -8.03
C LEU A 18 -32.80 3.36 -8.41
N THR A 19 -32.44 4.41 -7.73
CA THR A 19 -31.05 4.83 -7.68
C THR A 19 -30.29 3.73 -6.97
N ALA A 20 -29.77 2.79 -7.76
CA ALA A 20 -28.66 1.97 -7.35
C ALA A 20 -27.52 2.94 -6.99
N CYS A 21 -27.31 3.15 -5.68
CA CYS A 21 -26.03 3.61 -5.18
C CYS A 21 -25.01 2.52 -5.50
N GLY A 22 -24.56 2.49 -6.74
CA GLY A 22 -23.29 1.91 -7.06
C GLY A 22 -22.25 2.78 -6.36
N SER A 23 -21.68 2.26 -5.28
CA SER A 23 -20.39 2.75 -4.81
C SER A 23 -19.49 2.77 -6.03
N LYS A 24 -19.21 3.95 -6.56
CA LYS A 24 -18.06 4.14 -7.41
C LYS A 24 -16.88 3.78 -6.51
N THR A 25 -16.38 2.57 -6.65
CA THR A 25 -15.00 2.30 -6.36
C THR A 25 -14.25 3.25 -7.27
N GLU A 26 -13.77 4.37 -6.75
CA GLU A 26 -12.79 5.16 -7.47
C GLU A 26 -11.69 4.15 -7.78
N THR A 27 -11.47 3.91 -9.06
CA THR A 27 -10.30 3.20 -9.53
C THR A 27 -9.13 4.00 -9.01
N ALA A 28 -8.49 3.50 -7.96
CA ALA A 28 -7.22 4.03 -7.52
C ALA A 28 -6.36 4.18 -8.77
N ASN A 29 -5.85 5.39 -9.00
CA ASN A 29 -4.92 5.64 -10.08
C ASN A 29 -3.86 4.53 -10.00
N ASP A 30 -3.53 3.94 -11.15
CA ASP A 30 -2.55 2.86 -11.20
C ASP A 30 -1.21 3.46 -10.75
N VAL A 31 -0.81 3.17 -9.50
CA VAL A 31 0.39 3.74 -8.89
C VAL A 31 1.60 3.01 -9.45
N ASP A 32 2.50 3.73 -10.07
CA ASP A 32 3.81 3.21 -10.49
C ASP A 32 4.73 3.09 -9.27
N LEU A 33 4.85 1.88 -8.74
CA LEU A 33 5.67 1.62 -7.54
C LEU A 33 7.17 1.83 -7.79
N THR A 34 7.63 1.53 -9.00
CA THR A 34 9.03 1.78 -9.38
C THR A 34 9.32 3.28 -9.48
N GLY A 35 8.43 4.03 -10.12
CA GLY A 35 8.52 5.49 -10.18
C GLY A 35 8.47 6.14 -8.79
N PHE A 36 7.59 5.66 -7.92
CA PHE A 36 7.50 6.11 -6.52
C PHE A 36 8.81 5.87 -5.77
N TYR A 37 9.35 4.64 -5.82
CA TYR A 37 10.62 4.32 -5.17
C TYR A 37 11.78 5.18 -5.70
N ASN A 38 11.87 5.34 -7.02
CA ASN A 38 12.96 6.11 -7.64
C ASN A 38 12.92 7.58 -7.22
N ALA A 39 11.73 8.17 -7.06
CA ALA A 39 11.58 9.53 -6.55
C ALA A 39 12.09 9.67 -5.10
N LEU A 40 11.81 8.68 -4.23
CA LEU A 40 12.35 8.66 -2.87
C LEU A 40 13.87 8.46 -2.88
N ALA A 41 14.37 7.56 -3.71
CA ALA A 41 15.80 7.29 -3.82
C ALA A 41 16.59 8.53 -4.27
N GLU A 42 16.04 9.31 -5.21
CA GLU A 42 16.61 10.59 -5.62
C GLU A 42 16.53 11.63 -4.49
N GLN A 43 15.38 11.74 -3.83
CA GLN A 43 15.14 12.72 -2.76
C GLN A 43 16.07 12.51 -1.56
N TYR A 44 16.29 11.24 -1.17
CA TYR A 44 17.07 10.90 0.03
C TYR A 44 18.51 10.43 -0.30
N GLY A 45 18.87 10.42 -1.58
CA GLY A 45 20.24 10.10 -2.00
C GLY A 45 20.64 8.66 -1.73
N TRP A 46 19.72 7.69 -1.81
CA TRP A 46 20.02 6.29 -1.50
C TRP A 46 20.98 5.65 -2.51
N GLY A 47 20.91 6.02 -3.78
CA GLY A 47 21.86 5.62 -4.82
C GLY A 47 22.24 4.14 -4.79
N ASP A 48 23.54 3.89 -4.80
CA ASP A 48 24.12 2.54 -4.78
C ASP A 48 24.14 1.88 -3.39
N ASP A 49 23.64 2.57 -2.36
CA ASP A 49 23.58 2.05 -1.00
C ASP A 49 22.43 1.04 -0.78
N MET A 50 21.57 0.89 -1.79
CA MET A 50 20.42 -0.03 -1.78
C MET A 50 20.61 -1.16 -2.80
N MET A 51 20.34 -2.38 -2.35
CA MET A 51 20.32 -3.55 -3.23
C MET A 51 18.89 -4.02 -3.52
N ASP A 52 18.69 -4.60 -4.70
CA ASP A 52 17.46 -5.33 -5.01
C ASP A 52 17.41 -6.64 -4.24
N LEU A 53 16.23 -6.95 -3.69
CA LEU A 53 15.94 -8.26 -3.18
C LEU A 53 15.06 -8.98 -4.20
N ASP A 54 15.63 -9.91 -4.92
CA ASP A 54 14.92 -10.76 -5.88
C ASP A 54 15.33 -12.24 -5.70
N GLY A 55 14.59 -13.14 -6.35
CA GLY A 55 14.86 -14.58 -6.33
C GLY A 55 15.13 -15.14 -4.93
N GLU A 56 16.29 -15.75 -4.73
CA GLU A 56 16.66 -16.37 -3.45
C GLU A 56 16.81 -15.35 -2.31
N MET A 57 17.23 -14.13 -2.62
CA MET A 57 17.37 -13.06 -1.62
C MET A 57 15.99 -12.62 -1.13
N LEU A 58 15.00 -12.48 -2.03
CA LEU A 58 13.63 -12.17 -1.64
C LEU A 58 13.05 -13.26 -0.73
N GLU A 59 13.24 -14.53 -1.08
CA GLU A 59 12.77 -15.66 -0.28
C GLU A 59 13.45 -15.72 1.08
N MET A 60 14.74 -15.37 1.17
CA MET A 60 15.48 -15.32 2.44
C MET A 60 14.95 -14.24 3.39
N TYR A 61 14.63 -13.05 2.86
CA TYR A 61 14.16 -11.92 3.65
C TYR A 61 12.66 -12.00 3.95
N TYR A 62 11.87 -12.49 2.98
CA TYR A 62 10.40 -12.48 2.98
C TYR A 62 9.85 -13.82 2.46
N PRO A 63 9.96 -14.91 3.23
CA PRO A 63 9.52 -16.23 2.79
C PRO A 63 8.07 -16.24 2.28
N GLY A 64 7.87 -16.65 1.05
CA GLY A 64 6.58 -16.76 0.40
C GLY A 64 6.04 -15.45 -0.21
N LEU A 65 6.76 -14.34 -0.12
CA LEU A 65 6.31 -13.08 -0.75
C LEU A 65 6.34 -13.19 -2.28
N GLY A 66 7.33 -13.85 -2.82
CA GLY A 66 7.47 -14.09 -4.27
C GLY A 66 6.39 -15.01 -4.86
N ASP A 67 5.68 -15.79 -4.03
CA ASP A 67 4.58 -16.65 -4.45
C ASP A 67 3.24 -15.92 -4.60
N ILE A 68 3.17 -14.67 -4.12
CA ILE A 68 1.97 -13.85 -4.24
C ILE A 68 1.87 -13.33 -5.68
N ALA A 69 0.73 -13.62 -6.34
CA ALA A 69 0.45 -13.05 -7.65
C ALA A 69 0.34 -11.52 -7.54
N ALA A 70 1.26 -10.81 -8.19
CA ALA A 70 1.37 -9.37 -8.12
C ALA A 70 1.67 -8.76 -9.49
N LYS A 71 1.08 -7.60 -9.76
CA LYS A 71 1.39 -6.80 -10.95
C LYS A 71 2.73 -6.09 -10.84
N GLN A 72 3.05 -5.64 -9.63
CA GLN A 72 4.29 -4.98 -9.29
C GLN A 72 4.79 -5.52 -7.94
N LEU A 73 6.06 -5.86 -7.87
CA LEU A 73 6.76 -6.22 -6.64
C LEU A 73 8.16 -5.59 -6.71
N LEU A 74 8.45 -4.76 -5.75
CA LEU A 74 9.77 -4.14 -5.58
C LEU A 74 10.17 -4.31 -4.12
N ALA A 75 11.34 -4.88 -3.90
CA ALA A 75 11.91 -5.02 -2.57
C ALA A 75 13.35 -4.53 -2.58
N LYS A 76 13.67 -3.62 -1.68
CA LYS A 76 14.97 -2.97 -1.55
C LYS A 76 15.44 -3.02 -0.11
N ALA A 77 16.71 -3.35 0.08
CA ALA A 77 17.35 -3.34 1.39
C ALA A 77 18.70 -2.62 1.31
N PRO A 78 19.20 -2.07 2.42
CA PRO A 78 20.50 -1.44 2.42
C PRO A 78 21.61 -2.48 2.25
N VAL A 79 22.66 -2.10 1.52
CA VAL A 79 23.86 -2.94 1.36
C VAL A 79 24.58 -3.12 2.71
N MET A 80 24.46 -2.14 3.61
CA MET A 80 25.12 -2.16 4.91
C MET A 80 24.13 -2.49 6.02
N SER A 81 24.38 -3.56 6.76
CA SER A 81 23.48 -4.11 7.79
C SER A 81 23.25 -3.21 9.03
N TYR A 82 24.05 -2.15 9.19
CA TYR A 82 23.84 -1.18 10.28
C TYR A 82 22.80 -0.10 9.97
N ALA A 83 22.39 0.00 8.69
CA ALA A 83 21.37 0.95 8.28
C ALA A 83 19.98 0.30 8.29
N VAL A 84 18.96 1.04 8.71
CA VAL A 84 17.57 0.66 8.52
C VAL A 84 17.00 1.52 7.39
N SER A 85 16.89 0.92 6.20
CA SER A 85 16.32 1.53 4.99
C SER A 85 15.75 0.44 4.10
N GLU A 86 14.79 -0.34 4.64
CA GLU A 86 14.22 -1.47 3.92
C GLU A 86 12.82 -1.10 3.42
N ASN A 87 12.61 -1.17 2.11
CA ASN A 87 11.38 -0.75 1.46
C ASN A 87 10.85 -1.87 0.57
N VAL A 88 9.63 -2.34 0.83
CA VAL A 88 8.96 -3.36 0.01
C VAL A 88 7.61 -2.82 -0.44
N LEU A 89 7.41 -2.79 -1.74
CA LEU A 89 6.22 -2.25 -2.39
C LEU A 89 5.58 -3.35 -3.24
N VAL A 90 4.29 -3.60 -3.03
CA VAL A 90 3.54 -4.65 -3.71
C VAL A 90 2.23 -4.10 -4.27
N GLN A 91 1.96 -4.36 -5.54
CA GLN A 91 0.61 -4.29 -6.09
C GLN A 91 0.14 -5.72 -6.36
N ALA A 92 -0.55 -6.32 -5.42
CA ALA A 92 -1.10 -7.66 -5.56
C ALA A 92 -2.23 -7.70 -6.60
N ASP A 93 -2.46 -8.85 -7.21
CA ASP A 93 -3.57 -9.04 -8.16
C ASP A 93 -4.94 -9.06 -7.47
N SER A 94 -4.97 -9.20 -6.15
CA SER A 94 -6.18 -9.26 -5.34
C SER A 94 -5.97 -8.72 -3.93
N GLU A 95 -7.06 -8.29 -3.28
CA GLU A 95 -7.03 -7.90 -1.86
C GLU A 95 -6.63 -9.05 -0.94
N GLN A 96 -6.94 -10.29 -1.31
CA GLN A 96 -6.49 -11.47 -0.56
C GLN A 96 -4.97 -11.62 -0.64
N GLY A 97 -4.37 -11.42 -1.82
CA GLY A 97 -2.92 -11.41 -2.01
C GLY A 97 -2.27 -10.28 -1.22
N ALA A 98 -2.86 -9.09 -1.24
CA ALA A 98 -2.41 -7.94 -0.44
C ALA A 98 -2.43 -8.26 1.07
N ALA A 99 -3.49 -8.89 1.57
CA ALA A 99 -3.58 -9.29 2.98
C ALA A 99 -2.55 -10.38 3.36
N GLN A 100 -2.12 -11.21 2.42
CA GLN A 100 -1.02 -12.15 2.63
C GLN A 100 0.33 -11.42 2.68
N ALA A 101 0.56 -10.48 1.75
CA ALA A 101 1.76 -9.63 1.75
C ALA A 101 1.90 -8.88 3.09
N VAL A 102 0.82 -8.26 3.58
CA VAL A 102 0.82 -7.57 4.89
C VAL A 102 1.33 -8.48 6.01
N LYS A 103 0.89 -9.73 6.07
CA LYS A 103 1.33 -10.68 7.13
C LYS A 103 2.81 -11.02 7.03
N ILE A 104 3.30 -11.27 5.81
CA ILE A 104 4.72 -11.60 5.58
C ILE A 104 5.59 -10.40 5.96
N LEU A 105 5.22 -9.21 5.51
CA LEU A 105 5.96 -7.98 5.79
C LEU A 105 5.92 -7.61 7.27
N GLN A 106 4.79 -7.81 7.96
CA GLN A 106 4.70 -7.59 9.39
C GLN A 106 5.58 -8.58 10.17
N THR A 107 5.64 -9.85 9.75
CA THR A 107 6.53 -10.84 10.36
C THR A 107 8.00 -10.40 10.28
N ARG A 108 8.41 -9.77 9.18
CA ARG A 108 9.77 -9.21 9.04
C ARG A 108 10.03 -8.12 10.06
N ILE A 109 9.10 -7.16 10.20
CA ILE A 109 9.22 -6.07 11.19
C ILE A 109 9.31 -6.66 12.60
N ASP A 110 8.39 -7.55 12.95
CA ASP A 110 8.31 -8.15 14.28
C ASP A 110 9.62 -8.88 14.64
N SER A 111 10.14 -9.70 13.72
CA SER A 111 11.40 -10.43 13.91
C SER A 111 12.58 -9.49 14.15
N GLN A 112 12.71 -8.43 13.37
CA GLN A 112 13.78 -7.46 13.54
C GLN A 112 13.63 -6.64 14.84
N ALA A 113 12.41 -6.23 15.17
CA ALA A 113 12.09 -5.50 16.39
C ALA A 113 12.26 -6.35 17.67
N ASP A 114 12.08 -7.68 17.57
CA ASP A 114 12.22 -8.63 18.69
C ASP A 114 13.68 -9.08 18.93
N GLY A 115 14.63 -8.63 18.09
CA GLY A 115 16.05 -8.81 18.34
C GLY A 115 16.87 -9.51 17.28
N ASP A 116 16.29 -9.84 16.13
CA ASP A 116 17.06 -10.35 14.98
C ASP A 116 17.94 -9.24 14.37
N ALA A 117 17.60 -7.97 14.61
CA ALA A 117 18.45 -6.85 14.25
C ALA A 117 19.76 -6.91 15.06
N PHE A 118 20.89 -6.94 14.34
CA PHE A 118 22.20 -7.16 14.94
C PHE A 118 22.65 -6.01 15.85
N TYR A 119 22.28 -4.77 15.52
CA TYR A 119 22.65 -3.58 16.28
C TYR A 119 21.50 -3.10 17.15
N PRO A 120 21.68 -2.94 18.47
CA PRO A 120 20.60 -2.52 19.38
C PRO A 120 19.93 -1.20 18.99
N GLU A 121 20.69 -0.26 18.44
CA GLU A 121 20.16 1.04 17.99
C GLU A 121 19.20 0.92 16.80
N THR A 122 19.28 -0.15 16.02
CA THR A 122 18.38 -0.40 14.89
C THR A 122 17.05 -1.03 15.34
N ILE A 123 17.00 -1.64 16.51
CA ILE A 123 15.77 -2.26 17.05
C ILE A 123 14.66 -1.22 17.22
N ASP A 124 14.97 -0.03 17.73
CA ASP A 124 13.97 1.02 17.94
C ASP A 124 13.50 1.60 16.59
N GLN A 125 14.38 1.63 15.57
CA GLN A 125 14.01 2.00 14.21
C GLN A 125 13.07 0.96 13.59
N TRP A 126 13.33 -0.33 13.77
CA TRP A 126 12.45 -1.40 13.35
C TRP A 126 11.09 -1.37 14.05
N LYS A 127 11.02 -1.00 15.33
CA LYS A 127 9.76 -0.80 16.04
C LYS A 127 8.92 0.35 15.48
N ALA A 128 9.56 1.33 14.84
CA ALA A 128 8.88 2.43 14.16
C ALA A 128 8.41 2.06 12.76
N ALA A 129 8.97 1.00 12.17
CA ALA A 129 8.61 0.54 10.83
C ALA A 129 7.13 0.14 10.74
N LYS A 130 6.54 0.30 9.54
CA LYS A 130 5.12 0.03 9.32
C LYS A 130 4.85 -0.72 8.04
N VAL A 131 3.77 -1.50 8.08
CA VAL A 131 3.11 -2.00 6.88
C VAL A 131 1.85 -1.18 6.65
N LEU A 132 1.74 -0.57 5.48
CA LEU A 132 0.62 0.25 5.03
C LEU A 132 -0.09 -0.47 3.90
N GLN A 133 -1.43 -0.43 3.88
CA GLN A 133 -2.23 -1.04 2.82
C GLN A 133 -3.29 -0.07 2.31
N ASN A 134 -3.42 -0.02 0.99
CA ASN A 134 -4.52 0.66 0.31
C ASN A 134 -5.06 -0.25 -0.82
N GLY A 135 -6.19 -0.93 -0.55
CA GLY A 135 -6.73 -1.94 -1.45
C GLY A 135 -5.72 -3.05 -1.75
N ALA A 136 -5.36 -3.20 -3.03
CA ALA A 136 -4.37 -4.17 -3.49
C ALA A 136 -2.91 -3.72 -3.34
N TYR A 137 -2.67 -2.47 -2.94
CA TYR A 137 -1.35 -1.91 -2.74
C TYR A 137 -0.90 -2.06 -1.29
N VAL A 138 0.33 -2.52 -1.11
CA VAL A 138 0.96 -2.71 0.21
C VAL A 138 2.36 -2.11 0.17
N ALA A 139 2.73 -1.39 1.21
CA ALA A 139 4.10 -0.95 1.44
C ALA A 139 4.57 -1.39 2.82
N MET A 140 5.76 -1.95 2.91
CA MET A 140 6.52 -1.98 4.15
C MET A 140 7.59 -0.90 4.07
N ILE A 141 7.60 -0.03 5.06
CA ILE A 141 8.56 1.07 5.18
C ILE A 141 9.29 0.90 6.51
N ALA A 142 10.58 0.66 6.43
CA ALA A 142 11.49 0.65 7.56
C ALA A 142 12.63 1.62 7.26
N SER A 143 12.61 2.79 7.90
CA SER A 143 13.61 3.85 7.67
C SER A 143 14.10 4.42 8.99
N GLY A 144 15.42 4.49 9.14
CA GLY A 144 16.03 5.05 10.34
C GLY A 144 15.92 6.58 10.43
N GLU A 145 15.78 7.27 9.30
CA GLU A 145 15.85 8.74 9.27
C GLU A 145 14.58 9.41 8.76
N HIS A 146 13.85 8.78 7.82
CA HIS A 146 12.75 9.43 7.09
C HIS A 146 11.44 8.64 7.16
N GLN A 147 11.21 7.92 8.26
CA GLN A 147 10.06 7.02 8.40
C GLN A 147 8.72 7.71 8.10
N THR A 148 8.45 8.82 8.79
CA THR A 148 7.16 9.53 8.67
C THR A 148 6.99 10.17 7.28
N GLU A 149 8.04 10.78 6.75
CA GLU A 149 8.01 11.45 5.45
C GLU A 149 7.72 10.46 4.31
N ILE A 150 8.26 9.23 4.40
CA ILE A 150 8.02 8.18 3.41
C ILE A 150 6.60 7.64 3.56
N GLU A 151 6.11 7.45 4.79
CA GLU A 151 4.72 7.05 5.05
C GLU A 151 3.72 8.09 4.48
N ASP A 152 3.98 9.38 4.70
CA ASP A 152 3.16 10.47 4.17
C ASP A 152 3.20 10.51 2.64
N ALA A 153 4.38 10.33 2.04
CA ALA A 153 4.54 10.26 0.60
C ALA A 153 3.77 9.05 -0.01
N TRP A 154 3.77 7.91 0.67
CA TRP A 154 2.96 6.75 0.29
C TRP A 154 1.46 7.04 0.35
N ASN A 155 0.97 7.57 1.46
CA ASN A 155 -0.44 7.88 1.63
C ASN A 155 -0.93 8.91 0.59
N ALA A 156 -0.09 9.87 0.23
CA ALA A 156 -0.40 10.87 -0.79
C ALA A 156 -0.65 10.28 -2.19
N GLN A 157 -0.12 9.08 -2.51
CA GLN A 157 -0.41 8.38 -3.77
C GLN A 157 -1.90 8.00 -3.89
N PHE A 158 -2.61 7.90 -2.77
CA PHE A 158 -4.01 7.46 -2.69
C PHE A 158 -4.97 8.58 -2.26
N GLY A 159 -4.48 9.82 -2.15
CA GLY A 159 -5.30 10.99 -1.81
C GLY A 159 -5.67 11.08 -0.33
N ALA A 160 -4.91 10.43 0.54
CA ALA A 160 -5.08 10.45 1.99
C ALA A 160 -4.19 11.52 2.65
#